data_0c40f0a75cd577f7b421342257122db7
#
_entry.id   0c40f0a75cd577f7b421342257122db7
#
_cell.length_a   1.000
_cell.length_b   1.000
_cell.length_c   1.000
_cell.angle_alpha   90.00
_cell.angle_beta   90.00
_cell.angle_gamma   90.00
#
_symmetry.space_group_name_H-M   'P 1'
#
loop_
_entity.id
_entity.type
_entity.pdbx_description
1 polymer ?
#
loop_
_entity_poly.entity_id
_entity_poly.type
_entity_poly.pdbx_seq_one_letter_code
_entity_poly.pdbx_strand_id
1 'polypeptide(L)'
;MRCIFVLDILNGAVVHALRGERRSYRPITEFSRLVSTSEPLGLLGELRPQEVYVADLNLITGKGDNLKAIGEISGMAKTMADIGISRLTDLDRLPPKVSPVLGTETASLSLIEEAAAKLAQHGSRALVSIDMKKGRLLAADPGLAGQDPISLLKSLNHLDLEGVILLDLERVGASTGLDTVFLNAAAEASRHPLILGGGIKGEEDLEALEEMGFAGALLATAVHNGRIPLSKIQ
;
A
#
# COMPACT_ATOMS: atom_id res chain seq x y z
N MET A 1 10.46 13.23 1.82
CA MET A 1 9.59 12.15 1.27
C MET A 1 8.65 11.62 2.36
N ARG A 2 7.40 11.18 2.04
CA ARG A 2 6.43 10.58 3.00
C ARG A 2 6.89 9.19 3.44
N CYS A 3 6.91 8.92 4.73
CA CYS A 3 7.17 7.59 5.30
C CYS A 3 5.87 7.03 5.86
N ILE A 4 5.23 6.13 5.12
CA ILE A 4 3.89 5.64 5.37
C ILE A 4 3.99 4.28 6.05
N PHE A 5 3.49 4.16 7.27
CA PHE A 5 3.58 2.91 8.02
C PHE A 5 2.51 1.91 7.55
N VAL A 6 2.89 0.64 7.36
CA VAL A 6 2.00 -0.40 6.83
C VAL A 6 1.39 -1.24 7.92
N LEU A 7 0.08 -1.49 7.81
CA LEU A 7 -0.70 -2.40 8.62
C LEU A 7 -1.40 -3.42 7.73
N ASP A 8 -0.83 -4.61 7.62
CA ASP A 8 -1.51 -5.76 7.02
C ASP A 8 -2.39 -6.41 8.08
N ILE A 9 -3.73 -6.29 7.97
CA ILE A 9 -4.66 -6.78 8.99
C ILE A 9 -5.32 -8.08 8.50
N LEU A 10 -5.14 -9.13 9.30
CA LEU A 10 -5.77 -10.43 9.09
C LEU A 10 -6.44 -10.91 10.38
N ASN A 11 -7.74 -11.20 10.33
CA ASN A 11 -8.54 -11.66 11.47
C ASN A 11 -8.42 -10.75 12.71
N GLY A 12 -8.42 -9.43 12.49
CA GLY A 12 -8.33 -8.42 13.56
C GLY A 12 -6.94 -8.19 14.12
N ALA A 13 -5.90 -8.83 13.60
CA ALA A 13 -4.53 -8.66 14.04
C ALA A 13 -3.62 -8.14 12.92
N VAL A 14 -2.66 -7.29 13.27
CA VAL A 14 -1.58 -6.90 12.37
C VAL A 14 -0.62 -8.07 12.21
N VAL A 15 -0.32 -8.42 10.96
CA VAL A 15 0.52 -9.55 10.61
C VAL A 15 1.79 -9.12 9.88
N HIS A 16 2.84 -9.92 9.97
CA HIS A 16 4.05 -9.74 9.17
C HIS A 16 3.83 -10.33 7.77
N ALA A 17 3.63 -9.46 6.79
CA ALA A 17 3.51 -9.86 5.40
C ALA A 17 4.88 -10.22 4.83
N LEU A 18 4.95 -11.39 4.17
CA LEU A 18 6.16 -11.89 3.55
C LEU A 18 5.87 -12.44 2.16
N ARG A 19 6.44 -11.81 1.12
CA ARG A 19 6.42 -12.25 -0.30
C ARG A 19 5.03 -12.56 -0.86
N GLY A 20 3.98 -11.96 -0.31
CA GLY A 20 2.59 -12.26 -0.70
C GLY A 20 2.13 -13.69 -0.35
N GLU A 21 2.85 -14.41 0.51
CA GLU A 21 2.53 -15.77 0.94
C GLU A 21 1.58 -15.77 2.14
N ARG A 22 0.33 -15.29 1.95
CA ARG A 22 -0.65 -15.04 3.02
C ARG A 22 -0.87 -16.20 3.99
N ARG A 23 -0.62 -17.45 3.56
CA ARG A 23 -0.74 -18.64 4.43
C ARG A 23 0.35 -18.74 5.50
N SER A 24 1.47 -18.06 5.30
CA SER A 24 2.62 -18.06 6.21
C SER A 24 2.65 -16.85 7.14
N TYR A 25 1.71 -15.89 6.99
CA TYR A 25 1.67 -14.68 7.79
C TYR A 25 1.46 -15.01 9.27
N ARG A 26 2.20 -14.34 10.14
CA ARG A 26 2.16 -14.49 11.58
C ARG A 26 1.87 -13.14 12.24
N PRO A 27 1.32 -13.12 13.45
CA PRO A 27 1.16 -11.89 14.22
C PRO A 27 2.46 -11.11 14.28
N ILE A 28 2.37 -9.78 14.14
CA ILE A 28 3.56 -8.91 14.04
C ILE A 28 4.43 -8.98 15.31
N THR A 29 3.87 -9.30 16.44
CA THR A 29 4.59 -9.50 17.72
C THR A 29 5.62 -10.63 17.67
N GLU A 30 5.46 -11.62 16.78
CA GLU A 30 6.45 -12.70 16.61
C GLU A 30 7.71 -12.22 15.89
N PHE A 31 7.62 -11.08 15.20
CA PHE A 31 8.70 -10.52 14.38
C PHE A 31 9.25 -9.20 14.94
N SER A 32 8.36 -8.31 15.39
CA SER A 32 8.71 -6.96 15.80
C SER A 32 9.52 -6.93 17.11
N ARG A 33 10.47 -5.99 17.16
CA ARG A 33 11.21 -5.64 18.39
C ARG A 33 10.65 -4.39 19.08
N LEU A 34 9.62 -3.77 18.48
CA LEU A 34 9.14 -2.44 18.87
C LEU A 34 7.76 -2.44 19.48
N VAL A 35 6.97 -3.50 19.29
CA VAL A 35 5.59 -3.56 19.73
C VAL A 35 5.32 -4.79 20.60
N SER A 36 4.44 -4.61 21.58
CA SER A 36 4.04 -5.65 22.51
C SER A 36 2.71 -6.31 22.12
N THR A 37 1.98 -5.72 21.17
CA THR A 37 0.67 -6.19 20.71
C THR A 37 0.59 -6.27 19.19
N SER A 38 -0.24 -7.19 18.69
CA SER A 38 -0.66 -7.25 17.29
C SER A 38 -2.05 -6.66 17.08
N GLU A 39 -2.71 -6.17 18.13
CA GLU A 39 -3.98 -5.46 18.03
C GLU A 39 -3.71 -4.08 17.38
N PRO A 40 -4.44 -3.72 16.27
CA PRO A 40 -4.09 -2.55 15.46
C PRO A 40 -4.02 -1.22 16.24
N LEU A 41 -4.98 -0.93 17.10
CA LEU A 41 -5.03 0.34 17.82
C LEU A 41 -3.98 0.42 18.93
N GLY A 42 -3.74 -0.69 19.64
CA GLY A 42 -2.67 -0.78 20.61
C GLY A 42 -1.31 -0.55 19.96
N LEU A 43 -1.07 -1.19 18.81
CA LEU A 43 0.15 -1.01 18.03
C LEU A 43 0.33 0.45 17.58
N LEU A 44 -0.73 1.10 17.09
CA LEU A 44 -0.70 2.52 16.73
C LEU A 44 -0.42 3.42 17.95
N GLY A 45 -0.96 3.08 19.11
CA GLY A 45 -0.69 3.79 20.37
C GLY A 45 0.78 3.71 20.79
N GLU A 46 1.45 2.58 20.53
CA GLU A 46 2.87 2.38 20.79
C GLU A 46 3.77 3.13 19.79
N LEU A 47 3.48 3.05 18.48
CA LEU A 47 4.33 3.58 17.42
C LEU A 47 4.02 5.02 17.01
N ARG A 48 2.75 5.45 17.10
CA ARG A 48 2.24 6.79 16.78
C ARG A 48 2.61 7.29 15.38
N PRO A 49 2.37 6.51 14.31
CA PRO A 49 2.67 6.95 12.96
C PRO A 49 1.73 8.10 12.55
N GLN A 50 2.23 9.08 11.79
CA GLN A 50 1.41 10.17 11.24
C GLN A 50 0.53 9.70 10.08
N GLU A 51 1.03 8.75 9.29
CA GLU A 51 0.34 8.25 8.11
C GLU A 51 0.46 6.74 8.00
N VAL A 52 -0.65 6.08 7.67
CA VAL A 52 -0.71 4.62 7.55
C VAL A 52 -1.33 4.16 6.24
N TYR A 53 -0.80 3.07 5.71
CA TYR A 53 -1.43 2.24 4.69
C TYR A 53 -1.99 0.98 5.37
N VAL A 54 -3.26 0.70 5.16
CA VAL A 54 -3.92 -0.48 5.71
C VAL A 54 -4.33 -1.41 4.57
N ALA A 55 -3.88 -2.67 4.60
CA ALA A 55 -4.42 -3.73 3.77
C ALA A 55 -5.40 -4.58 4.59
N ASP A 56 -6.68 -4.60 4.21
CA ASP A 56 -7.66 -5.52 4.78
C ASP A 56 -7.58 -6.89 4.10
N LEU A 57 -6.74 -7.75 4.62
CA LEU A 57 -6.50 -9.07 4.02
C LEU A 57 -7.72 -9.98 4.09
N ASN A 58 -8.68 -9.73 4.99
CA ASN A 58 -9.93 -10.46 5.04
C ASN A 58 -10.81 -10.08 3.84
N LEU A 59 -11.00 -8.78 3.58
CA LEU A 59 -11.77 -8.31 2.42
C LEU A 59 -11.13 -8.71 1.10
N ILE A 60 -9.83 -8.48 0.94
CA ILE A 60 -9.06 -8.86 -0.26
C ILE A 60 -9.21 -10.35 -0.58
N THR A 61 -9.32 -11.21 0.45
CA THR A 61 -9.47 -12.67 0.27
C THR A 61 -10.91 -13.17 0.37
N GLY A 62 -11.90 -12.29 0.56
CA GLY A 62 -13.32 -12.63 0.68
C GLY A 62 -13.67 -13.41 1.97
N LYS A 63 -12.94 -13.17 3.07
CA LYS A 63 -13.09 -13.92 4.34
C LYS A 63 -13.46 -13.03 5.53
N GLY A 64 -14.43 -12.14 5.36
CA GLY A 64 -14.82 -11.16 6.37
C GLY A 64 -14.20 -9.80 6.14
N ASP A 65 -14.17 -8.94 7.16
CA ASP A 65 -13.61 -7.58 7.06
C ASP A 65 -13.01 -7.08 8.40
N ASN A 66 -12.24 -5.99 8.30
CA ASN A 66 -11.68 -5.25 9.41
C ASN A 66 -12.10 -3.76 9.37
N LEU A 67 -13.23 -3.44 8.70
CA LEU A 67 -13.67 -2.06 8.46
C LEU A 67 -13.84 -1.23 9.73
N LYS A 68 -14.30 -1.86 10.83
CA LYS A 68 -14.40 -1.18 12.12
C LYS A 68 -13.02 -0.71 12.59
N ALA A 69 -12.02 -1.57 12.58
CA ALA A 69 -10.65 -1.21 12.95
C ALA A 69 -10.08 -0.11 12.05
N ILE A 70 -10.32 -0.18 10.73
CA ILE A 70 -9.90 0.85 9.78
C ILE A 70 -10.54 2.22 10.13
N GLY A 71 -11.82 2.23 10.50
CA GLY A 71 -12.50 3.45 10.95
C GLY A 71 -11.87 4.05 12.19
N GLU A 72 -11.54 3.24 13.19
CA GLU A 72 -10.88 3.67 14.42
C GLU A 72 -9.43 4.15 14.16
N ILE A 73 -8.68 3.44 13.31
CA ILE A 73 -7.34 3.83 12.84
C ILE A 73 -7.37 5.22 12.19
N SER A 74 -8.38 5.51 11.35
CA SER A 74 -8.51 6.81 10.66
C SER A 74 -8.77 8.00 11.60
N GLY A 75 -9.13 7.72 12.85
CA GLY A 75 -9.19 8.71 13.91
C GLY A 75 -7.83 9.01 14.58
N MET A 76 -6.82 8.16 14.36
CA MET A 76 -5.51 8.26 15.01
C MET A 76 -4.41 8.72 14.04
N ALA A 77 -4.51 8.37 12.76
CA ALA A 77 -3.51 8.69 11.74
C ALA A 77 -4.17 8.97 10.39
N LYS A 78 -3.49 9.73 9.52
CA LYS A 78 -3.93 9.85 8.11
C LYS A 78 -3.88 8.47 7.48
N THR A 79 -5.02 7.99 6.95
CA THR A 79 -5.19 6.59 6.55
C THR A 79 -5.53 6.47 5.09
N MET A 80 -4.81 5.63 4.38
CA MET A 80 -5.20 5.05 3.09
C MET A 80 -5.44 3.55 3.26
N ALA A 81 -6.44 2.98 2.58
CA ALA A 81 -6.77 1.57 2.75
C ALA A 81 -7.07 0.86 1.45
N ASP A 82 -6.44 -0.31 1.29
CA ASP A 82 -6.80 -1.33 0.32
C ASP A 82 -7.74 -2.35 0.99
N ILE A 83 -8.99 -2.33 0.55
CA ILE A 83 -10.04 -3.25 1.00
C ILE A 83 -10.43 -4.26 -0.10
N GLY A 84 -9.61 -4.39 -1.14
CA GLY A 84 -9.91 -5.26 -2.27
C GLY A 84 -11.09 -4.77 -3.09
N ILE A 85 -11.11 -3.49 -3.46
CA ILE A 85 -12.18 -2.88 -4.25
C ILE A 85 -12.30 -3.60 -5.59
N SER A 86 -13.43 -4.26 -5.82
CA SER A 86 -13.74 -5.01 -7.05
C SER A 86 -15.01 -4.52 -7.76
N ARG A 87 -15.75 -3.62 -7.13
CA ARG A 87 -16.95 -2.96 -7.65
C ARG A 87 -17.02 -1.53 -7.15
N LEU A 88 -17.64 -0.65 -7.92
CA LEU A 88 -17.77 0.77 -7.59
C LEU A 88 -18.48 1.01 -6.24
N THR A 89 -19.40 0.12 -5.85
CA THR A 89 -20.11 0.18 -4.56
C THR A 89 -19.22 -0.17 -3.36
N ASP A 90 -18.07 -0.80 -3.56
CA ASP A 90 -17.15 -1.11 -2.46
C ASP A 90 -16.52 0.18 -1.88
N LEU A 91 -16.46 1.27 -2.68
CA LEU A 91 -16.03 2.59 -2.20
C LEU A 91 -16.91 3.12 -1.05
N ASP A 92 -18.22 2.80 -1.09
CA ASP A 92 -19.19 3.28 -0.11
C ASP A 92 -19.04 2.55 1.26
N ARG A 93 -18.22 1.50 1.32
CA ARG A 93 -17.89 0.74 2.54
C ARG A 93 -16.74 1.38 3.34
N LEU A 94 -15.92 2.19 2.67
CA LEU A 94 -14.78 2.84 3.35
C LEU A 94 -15.27 3.84 4.39
N PRO A 95 -14.68 3.86 5.58
CA PRO A 95 -14.95 4.88 6.58
C PRO A 95 -14.64 6.28 6.04
N PRO A 96 -15.38 7.31 6.48
CA PRO A 96 -15.05 8.70 6.17
C PRO A 96 -13.58 9.03 6.52
N LYS A 97 -12.93 9.86 5.73
CA LYS A 97 -11.52 10.28 5.86
C LYS A 97 -10.46 9.23 5.50
N VAL A 98 -10.86 8.05 5.01
CA VAL A 98 -9.93 7.06 4.49
C VAL A 98 -9.78 7.25 2.99
N SER A 99 -8.54 7.46 2.51
CA SER A 99 -8.25 7.51 1.08
C SER A 99 -8.34 6.09 0.49
N PRO A 100 -9.19 5.87 -0.54
CA PRO A 100 -9.30 4.55 -1.17
C PRO A 100 -8.04 4.19 -1.95
N VAL A 101 -7.61 2.94 -1.84
CA VAL A 101 -6.59 2.33 -2.69
C VAL A 101 -7.24 1.28 -3.58
N LEU A 102 -7.09 1.42 -4.89
CA LEU A 102 -7.53 0.44 -5.88
C LEU A 102 -6.33 -0.37 -6.34
N GLY A 103 -6.22 -1.61 -5.86
CA GLY A 103 -5.14 -2.54 -6.25
C GLY A 103 -5.47 -3.29 -7.53
N THR A 104 -4.50 -3.44 -8.44
CA THR A 104 -4.66 -4.24 -9.67
C THR A 104 -4.96 -5.72 -9.39
N GLU A 105 -4.63 -6.20 -8.19
CA GLU A 105 -4.99 -7.56 -7.75
C GLU A 105 -6.51 -7.78 -7.76
N THR A 106 -7.32 -6.72 -7.57
CA THR A 106 -8.79 -6.84 -7.45
C THR A 106 -9.57 -5.94 -8.40
N ALA A 107 -9.01 -4.78 -8.79
CA ALA A 107 -9.68 -3.80 -9.63
C ALA A 107 -9.31 -3.96 -11.11
N SER A 108 -10.32 -3.85 -12.00
CA SER A 108 -10.09 -3.70 -13.44
C SER A 108 -9.70 -2.26 -13.79
N LEU A 109 -9.12 -2.05 -14.99
CA LEU A 109 -8.80 -0.69 -15.46
C LEU A 109 -10.07 0.17 -15.56
N SER A 110 -11.17 -0.39 -16.10
CA SER A 110 -12.46 0.33 -16.17
C SER A 110 -13.00 0.73 -14.80
N LEU A 111 -12.86 -0.14 -13.79
CA LEU A 111 -13.26 0.20 -12.42
C LEU A 111 -12.39 1.32 -11.83
N ILE A 112 -11.09 1.32 -12.11
CA ILE A 112 -10.18 2.40 -11.67
C ILE A 112 -10.61 3.74 -12.29
N GLU A 113 -10.92 3.76 -13.60
CA GLU A 113 -11.41 4.96 -14.31
C GLU A 113 -12.75 5.46 -13.75
N GLU A 114 -13.72 4.55 -13.56
CA GLU A 114 -15.03 4.89 -12.98
C GLU A 114 -14.91 5.42 -11.54
N ALA A 115 -14.06 4.79 -10.72
CA ALA A 115 -13.82 5.20 -9.34
C ALA A 115 -13.15 6.58 -9.27
N ALA A 116 -12.14 6.83 -10.10
CA ALA A 116 -11.49 8.14 -10.19
C ALA A 116 -12.50 9.23 -10.58
N ALA A 117 -13.34 8.98 -11.58
CA ALA A 117 -14.39 9.92 -12.02
C ALA A 117 -15.44 10.17 -10.92
N LYS A 118 -15.91 9.11 -10.21
CA LYS A 118 -16.85 9.25 -9.08
C LYS A 118 -16.26 10.08 -7.96
N LEU A 119 -15.04 9.81 -7.55
CA LEU A 119 -14.37 10.51 -6.44
C LEU A 119 -14.09 11.98 -6.77
N ALA A 120 -13.66 12.27 -8.00
CA ALA A 120 -13.42 13.66 -8.45
C ALA A 120 -14.68 14.54 -8.36
N GLN A 121 -15.88 13.99 -8.63
CA GLN A 121 -17.15 14.72 -8.48
C GLN A 121 -17.41 15.15 -7.04
N HIS A 122 -16.79 14.51 -6.05
CA HIS A 122 -16.92 14.83 -4.63
C HIS A 122 -15.68 15.52 -4.05
N GLY A 123 -14.75 15.97 -4.92
CA GLY A 123 -13.52 16.63 -4.51
C GLY A 123 -12.51 15.69 -3.81
N SER A 124 -12.66 14.38 -4.01
CA SER A 124 -11.78 13.33 -3.45
C SER A 124 -11.00 12.62 -4.56
N ARG A 125 -9.92 11.96 -4.21
CA ARG A 125 -9.08 11.20 -5.14
C ARG A 125 -8.71 9.85 -4.55
N ALA A 126 -8.49 8.86 -5.42
CA ALA A 126 -7.98 7.55 -5.05
C ALA A 126 -6.46 7.46 -5.24
N LEU A 127 -5.84 6.51 -4.57
CA LEU A 127 -4.57 5.95 -4.99
C LEU A 127 -4.82 4.69 -5.83
N VAL A 128 -3.92 4.40 -6.75
CA VAL A 128 -3.91 3.11 -7.48
C VAL A 128 -2.67 2.34 -7.06
N SER A 129 -2.84 1.07 -6.67
CA SER A 129 -1.71 0.16 -6.43
C SER A 129 -1.49 -0.71 -7.66
N ILE A 130 -0.31 -0.56 -8.26
CA ILE A 130 0.20 -1.47 -9.29
C ILE A 130 0.91 -2.61 -8.57
N ASP A 131 0.18 -3.72 -8.41
CA ASP A 131 0.68 -4.88 -7.68
C ASP A 131 1.51 -5.76 -8.60
N MET A 132 2.71 -6.10 -8.18
CA MET A 132 3.65 -6.89 -8.98
C MET A 132 4.13 -8.11 -8.20
N LYS A 133 4.37 -9.20 -8.92
CA LYS A 133 5.06 -10.39 -8.40
C LYS A 133 5.98 -10.95 -9.47
N LYS A 134 7.26 -11.15 -9.14
CA LYS A 134 8.29 -11.64 -10.08
C LYS A 134 8.39 -10.77 -11.34
N GLY A 135 8.35 -9.45 -11.18
CA GLY A 135 8.44 -8.48 -12.28
C GLY A 135 7.23 -8.45 -13.23
N ARG A 136 6.10 -9.08 -12.85
CA ARG A 136 4.87 -9.10 -13.66
C ARG A 136 3.72 -8.52 -12.87
N LEU A 137 2.77 -7.90 -13.57
CA LEU A 137 1.53 -7.45 -12.95
C LEU A 137 0.78 -8.61 -12.32
N LEU A 138 0.33 -8.41 -11.10
CA LEU A 138 -0.69 -9.22 -10.44
C LEU A 138 -2.03 -8.51 -10.68
N ALA A 139 -2.85 -9.09 -11.56
CA ALA A 139 -4.09 -8.46 -11.98
C ALA A 139 -5.22 -9.48 -12.04
N ALA A 140 -6.39 -9.13 -11.48
CA ALA A 140 -7.62 -9.89 -11.64
C ALA A 140 -8.22 -9.70 -13.03
N ASP A 141 -8.01 -8.54 -13.66
CA ASP A 141 -8.50 -8.22 -14.99
C ASP A 141 -7.63 -8.92 -16.05
N PRO A 142 -8.21 -9.81 -16.89
CA PRO A 142 -7.49 -10.42 -18.01
C PRO A 142 -6.91 -9.40 -18.99
N GLY A 143 -7.52 -8.22 -19.12
CA GLY A 143 -7.04 -7.11 -19.96
C GLY A 143 -5.72 -6.51 -19.45
N LEU A 144 -5.44 -6.60 -18.16
CA LEU A 144 -4.20 -6.17 -17.54
C LEU A 144 -3.15 -7.30 -17.46
N ALA A 145 -3.61 -8.55 -17.51
CA ALA A 145 -2.73 -9.72 -17.37
C ALA A 145 -1.68 -9.74 -18.49
N GLY A 146 -0.41 -9.74 -18.11
CA GLY A 146 0.73 -9.75 -19.05
C GLY A 146 1.11 -8.37 -19.62
N GLN A 147 0.43 -7.29 -19.25
CA GLN A 147 0.91 -5.95 -19.56
C GLN A 147 2.21 -5.62 -18.81
N ASP A 148 3.02 -4.77 -19.41
CA ASP A 148 4.18 -4.18 -18.76
C ASP A 148 3.74 -3.14 -17.70
N PRO A 149 4.27 -3.19 -16.47
CA PRO A 149 3.90 -2.24 -15.41
C PRO A 149 4.12 -0.76 -15.77
N ILE A 150 5.17 -0.44 -16.55
CA ILE A 150 5.44 0.93 -16.99
C ILE A 150 4.39 1.38 -18.02
N SER A 151 3.94 0.49 -18.89
CA SER A 151 2.86 0.78 -19.84
C SER A 151 1.54 1.06 -19.14
N LEU A 152 1.19 0.26 -18.12
CA LEU A 152 0.03 0.53 -17.28
C LEU A 152 0.17 1.87 -16.55
N LEU A 153 1.33 2.15 -15.94
CA LEU A 153 1.59 3.41 -15.25
C LEU A 153 1.35 4.62 -16.16
N LYS A 154 1.82 4.55 -17.42
CA LYS A 154 1.58 5.59 -18.43
C LYS A 154 0.09 5.74 -18.76
N SER A 155 -0.66 4.64 -18.83
CA SER A 155 -2.09 4.69 -19.13
C SER A 155 -2.91 5.38 -18.04
N LEU A 156 -2.43 5.38 -16.80
CA LEU A 156 -3.09 6.07 -15.67
C LEU A 156 -2.89 7.60 -15.68
N ASN A 157 -1.97 8.13 -16.46
CA ASN A 157 -1.58 9.55 -16.44
C ASN A 157 -2.69 10.55 -16.80
N HIS A 158 -3.79 10.09 -17.39
CA HIS A 158 -4.95 10.94 -17.72
C HIS A 158 -5.98 11.04 -16.60
N LEU A 159 -5.87 10.21 -15.55
CA LEU A 159 -6.79 10.19 -14.41
C LEU A 159 -6.39 11.23 -13.36
N ASP A 160 -7.36 11.68 -12.56
CA ASP A 160 -7.10 12.52 -11.39
C ASP A 160 -6.93 11.63 -10.15
N LEU A 161 -5.68 11.28 -9.85
CA LEU A 161 -5.31 10.39 -8.74
C LEU A 161 -4.54 11.14 -7.65
N GLU A 162 -4.66 10.70 -6.39
CA GLU A 162 -3.81 11.18 -5.28
C GLU A 162 -2.36 10.70 -5.45
N GLY A 163 -2.15 9.54 -6.05
CA GLY A 163 -0.84 8.95 -6.32
C GLY A 163 -0.94 7.52 -6.84
N VAL A 164 0.20 6.97 -7.21
CA VAL A 164 0.32 5.56 -7.62
C VAL A 164 1.33 4.86 -6.73
N ILE A 165 0.92 3.72 -6.19
CA ILE A 165 1.76 2.82 -5.40
C ILE A 165 2.34 1.77 -6.36
N LEU A 166 3.65 1.59 -6.36
CA LEU A 166 4.32 0.47 -6.99
C LEU A 166 4.60 -0.57 -5.92
N LEU A 167 3.80 -1.65 -5.87
CA LEU A 167 3.89 -2.67 -4.82
C LEU A 167 4.50 -3.96 -5.37
N ASP A 168 5.77 -4.23 -5.02
CA ASP A 168 6.42 -5.49 -5.38
C ASP A 168 6.27 -6.52 -4.25
N LEU A 169 5.29 -7.41 -4.40
CA LEU A 169 4.97 -8.44 -3.40
C LEU A 169 6.13 -9.43 -3.16
N GLU A 170 6.98 -9.69 -4.16
CA GLU A 170 8.14 -10.57 -3.97
C GLU A 170 9.18 -9.94 -3.03
N ARG A 171 9.24 -8.60 -2.99
CA ARG A 171 10.15 -7.83 -2.15
C ARG A 171 9.57 -7.47 -0.79
N VAL A 172 8.23 -7.59 -0.62
CA VAL A 172 7.58 -7.33 0.68
C VAL A 172 8.16 -8.25 1.76
N GLY A 173 8.59 -7.66 2.87
CA GLY A 173 9.19 -8.37 3.99
C GLY A 173 10.62 -8.89 3.77
N ALA A 174 11.14 -8.86 2.54
CA ALA A 174 12.38 -9.52 2.17
C ALA A 174 13.64 -8.64 2.32
N SER A 175 13.50 -7.31 2.46
CA SER A 175 14.62 -6.35 2.55
C SER A 175 15.70 -6.59 1.45
N THR A 176 15.27 -6.70 0.20
CA THR A 176 16.13 -7.04 -0.94
C THR A 176 16.84 -5.85 -1.57
N GLY A 177 16.44 -4.62 -1.23
CA GLY A 177 16.92 -3.37 -1.81
C GLY A 177 16.10 -2.92 -3.03
N LEU A 178 16.54 -1.85 -3.67
CA LEU A 178 15.84 -1.19 -4.77
C LEU A 178 16.21 -1.80 -6.13
N ASP A 179 15.23 -1.84 -7.04
CA ASP A 179 15.46 -2.04 -8.47
C ASP A 179 15.54 -0.67 -9.15
N THR A 180 16.71 -0.06 -9.11
CA THR A 180 16.91 1.33 -9.55
C THR A 180 16.60 1.53 -11.03
N VAL A 181 16.80 0.52 -11.87
CA VAL A 181 16.50 0.59 -13.30
C VAL A 181 14.99 0.71 -13.53
N PHE A 182 14.21 -0.16 -12.90
CA PHE A 182 12.75 -0.12 -12.96
C PHE A 182 12.20 1.18 -12.34
N LEU A 183 12.72 1.59 -11.18
CA LEU A 183 12.22 2.76 -10.45
C LEU A 183 12.49 4.07 -11.20
N ASN A 184 13.66 4.23 -11.82
CA ASN A 184 13.93 5.39 -12.66
C ASN A 184 12.99 5.44 -13.89
N ALA A 185 12.78 4.30 -14.56
CA ALA A 185 11.84 4.24 -15.68
C ALA A 185 10.40 4.57 -15.25
N ALA A 186 9.99 4.16 -14.04
CA ALA A 186 8.69 4.49 -13.48
C ALA A 186 8.58 5.99 -13.15
N ALA A 187 9.62 6.59 -12.55
CA ALA A 187 9.64 8.03 -12.26
C ALA A 187 9.51 8.88 -13.53
N GLU A 188 10.18 8.50 -14.61
CA GLU A 188 10.07 9.17 -15.90
C GLU A 188 8.69 8.97 -16.58
N ALA A 189 8.04 7.84 -16.32
CA ALA A 189 6.78 7.46 -16.95
C ALA A 189 5.55 8.10 -16.31
N SER A 190 5.60 8.37 -14.99
CA SER A 190 4.45 8.82 -14.20
C SER A 190 4.31 10.34 -14.17
N ARG A 191 3.05 10.81 -14.26
CA ARG A 191 2.68 12.20 -13.91
C ARG A 191 2.12 12.32 -12.50
N HIS A 192 1.89 11.19 -11.83
CA HIS A 192 1.38 11.14 -10.47
C HIS A 192 2.52 11.00 -9.46
N PRO A 193 2.32 11.45 -8.21
CA PRO A 193 3.19 11.12 -7.09
C PRO A 193 3.36 9.61 -6.96
N LEU A 194 4.60 9.11 -6.96
CA LEU A 194 4.90 7.68 -6.81
C LEU A 194 5.22 7.33 -5.35
N ILE A 195 4.72 6.17 -4.92
CA ILE A 195 4.98 5.58 -3.62
C ILE A 195 5.52 4.16 -3.86
N LEU A 196 6.66 3.83 -3.26
CA LEU A 196 7.21 2.46 -3.36
C LEU A 196 6.75 1.60 -2.18
N GLY A 197 6.28 0.38 -2.47
CA GLY A 197 6.00 -0.67 -1.49
C GLY A 197 6.84 -1.92 -1.76
N GLY A 198 7.53 -2.40 -0.71
CA GLY A 198 8.38 -3.59 -0.76
C GLY A 198 9.86 -3.30 -1.05
N GLY A 199 10.72 -4.10 -0.43
CA GLY A 199 12.17 -4.13 -0.69
C GLY A 199 13.02 -3.19 0.13
N ILE A 200 12.48 -2.13 0.70
CA ILE A 200 13.23 -1.08 1.43
C ILE A 200 13.99 -1.70 2.61
N LYS A 201 15.30 -1.44 2.65
CA LYS A 201 16.22 -1.98 3.68
C LYS A 201 16.46 -1.04 4.82
N GLY A 202 16.58 0.26 4.55
CA GLY A 202 17.01 1.26 5.52
C GLY A 202 16.92 2.68 4.98
N GLU A 203 17.55 3.62 5.67
CA GLU A 203 17.50 5.06 5.35
C GLU A 203 18.15 5.39 4.01
N GLU A 204 19.23 4.71 3.63
CA GLU A 204 19.91 4.90 2.34
C GLU A 204 18.97 4.66 1.15
N ASP A 205 18.07 3.64 1.26
CA ASP A 205 17.07 3.39 0.23
C ASP A 205 16.02 4.53 0.16
N LEU A 206 15.68 5.16 1.31
CA LEU A 206 14.78 6.31 1.34
C LEU A 206 15.39 7.53 0.66
N GLU A 207 16.67 7.80 0.91
CA GLU A 207 17.41 8.89 0.28
C GLU A 207 17.46 8.68 -1.24
N ALA A 208 17.80 7.47 -1.69
CA ALA A 208 17.82 7.14 -3.11
C ALA A 208 16.44 7.30 -3.79
N LEU A 209 15.36 6.90 -3.11
CA LEU A 209 14.01 7.10 -3.63
C LEU A 209 13.63 8.59 -3.73
N GLU A 210 14.03 9.40 -2.76
CA GLU A 210 13.81 10.84 -2.79
C GLU A 210 14.57 11.51 -3.95
N GLU A 211 15.83 11.10 -4.19
CA GLU A 211 16.63 11.55 -5.33
C GLU A 211 16.00 11.15 -6.69
N MET A 212 15.34 9.98 -6.76
CA MET A 212 14.58 9.55 -7.94
C MET A 212 13.24 10.28 -8.11
N GLY A 213 12.83 11.14 -7.15
CA GLY A 213 11.58 11.90 -7.20
C GLY A 213 10.35 11.16 -6.68
N PHE A 214 10.51 10.06 -5.92
CA PHE A 214 9.38 9.40 -5.27
C PHE A 214 8.80 10.26 -4.16
N ALA A 215 7.47 10.31 -4.09
CA ALA A 215 6.74 11.08 -3.09
C ALA A 215 6.63 10.36 -1.74
N GLY A 216 6.76 9.04 -1.72
CA GLY A 216 6.63 8.27 -0.49
C GLY A 216 7.13 6.83 -0.56
N ALA A 217 7.17 6.20 0.61
CA ALA A 217 7.55 4.81 0.80
C ALA A 217 6.63 4.12 1.81
N LEU A 218 6.19 2.90 1.51
CA LEU A 218 5.47 2.03 2.43
C LEU A 218 6.46 1.24 3.29
N LEU A 219 6.39 1.43 4.60
CA LEU A 219 7.35 0.92 5.55
C LEU A 219 6.70 -0.01 6.58
N ALA A 220 7.19 -1.24 6.67
CA ALA A 220 6.83 -2.20 7.71
C ALA A 220 8.10 -2.82 8.32
N THR A 221 8.65 -3.83 7.64
CA THR A 221 9.77 -4.65 8.10
C THR A 221 10.99 -3.85 8.55
N ALA A 222 11.37 -2.81 7.80
CA ALA A 222 12.53 -1.98 8.13
C ALA A 222 12.33 -1.13 9.39
N VAL A 223 11.08 -0.76 9.71
CA VAL A 223 10.73 -0.12 10.99
C VAL A 223 10.74 -1.17 12.11
N HIS A 224 10.00 -2.26 11.96
CA HIS A 224 9.86 -3.27 12.99
C HIS A 224 11.19 -3.93 13.42
N ASN A 225 12.18 -4.01 12.53
CA ASN A 225 13.53 -4.52 12.85
C ASN A 225 14.51 -3.43 13.29
N GLY A 226 14.07 -2.15 13.35
CA GLY A 226 14.85 -1.01 13.83
C GLY A 226 15.87 -0.44 12.83
N ARG A 227 15.81 -0.81 11.54
CA ARG A 227 16.68 -0.25 10.49
C ARG A 227 16.25 1.15 10.05
N ILE A 228 14.97 1.47 10.18
CA ILE A 228 14.42 2.81 10.01
C ILE A 228 13.90 3.24 11.38
N PRO A 229 14.37 4.39 11.92
CA PRO A 229 13.96 4.86 13.24
C PRO A 229 12.49 5.29 13.24
N LEU A 230 11.82 5.18 14.40
CA LEU A 230 10.41 5.57 14.59
C LEU A 230 10.15 7.03 14.23
N SER A 231 11.11 7.92 14.44
CA SER A 231 11.01 9.35 14.10
C SER A 231 10.73 9.62 12.62
N LYS A 232 10.97 8.65 11.73
CA LYS A 232 10.65 8.80 10.31
C LYS A 232 9.17 8.61 10.01
N ILE A 233 8.43 7.90 10.87
CA ILE A 233 6.99 7.64 10.68
C ILE A 233 6.11 8.49 11.63
N GLN A 234 6.71 9.12 12.64
CA GLN A 234 6.05 9.97 13.65
C GLN A 234 5.85 11.42 13.22
#